data_36a41e4e7ed926182e4f7d72c2475e09
#
_entry.id   36a41e4e7ed926182e4f7d72c2475e09
#
_cell.length_a   1.000
_cell.length_b   1.000
_cell.length_c   1.000
_cell.angle_alpha   90.00
_cell.angle_beta   90.00
_cell.angle_gamma   90.00
#
_symmetry.space_group_name_H-M   'P 1'
#
loop_
_entity.id
_entity.type
_entity.pdbx_description
1 polymer ?
#
loop_
_entity_poly.entity_id
_entity_poly.type
_entity_poly.pdbx_seq_one_letter_code
_entity_poly.pdbx_strand_id
1 'polypeptide(L)'
;GWKLRTGRRMRKKISNIVGNAPYMKIQEIADAIPCNYAKCCKHLENCIDKGVFGENAYLDMRTGTLVGRGAPPSPQPAPSAAPKAQPGEAKAEDNYAQILNQLRALNDAIPGEEMSDKISRLEAVSAKIFAQAKQNPDKLPQMRKFMDYYLPTSLKLLNTYAELDNQGVEGENISESKRRIEQTMDTLVKAFENQLDRLFASDALDVSTDIDVMQNMLRADGLTDDAPFKL
;
A
#
# COMPACT_ATOMS: atom_id res chain seq x y z
N GLY A 1 -23.92 23.09 -5.75
CA GLY A 1 -23.57 23.65 -4.44
C GLY A 1 -23.85 22.74 -3.23
N TRP A 2 -24.83 21.85 -3.26
CA TRP A 2 -25.26 21.08 -2.07
C TRP A 2 -24.32 19.90 -1.73
N LYS A 3 -23.81 19.17 -2.71
CA LYS A 3 -22.89 18.04 -2.49
C LYS A 3 -21.56 18.44 -1.82
N LEU A 4 -21.08 19.67 -2.05
CA LEU A 4 -19.87 20.20 -1.44
C LEU A 4 -20.05 20.57 0.05
N ARG A 5 -21.25 21.01 0.43
CA ARG A 5 -21.56 21.36 1.85
C ARG A 5 -21.69 20.13 2.73
N THR A 6 -22.28 19.05 2.23
CA THR A 6 -22.42 17.77 2.95
C THR A 6 -21.08 17.10 3.20
N GLY A 7 -20.17 17.12 2.22
CA GLY A 7 -18.83 16.56 2.36
C GLY A 7 -17.96 17.28 3.42
N ARG A 8 -18.04 18.61 3.50
CA ARG A 8 -17.34 19.39 4.53
C ARG A 8 -17.87 19.11 5.95
N ARG A 9 -19.20 19.01 6.10
CA ARG A 9 -19.82 18.69 7.41
C ARG A 9 -19.44 17.29 7.87
N MET A 10 -19.42 16.31 6.97
CA MET A 10 -19.04 14.93 7.30
C MET A 10 -17.57 14.85 7.73
N ARG A 11 -16.65 15.46 6.99
CA ARG A 11 -15.24 15.52 7.37
C ARG A 11 -15.01 16.15 8.74
N LYS A 12 -15.71 17.25 9.06
CA LYS A 12 -15.62 17.89 10.36
C LYS A 12 -16.14 16.99 11.49
N LYS A 13 -17.21 16.24 11.26
CA LYS A 13 -17.70 15.23 12.20
C LYS A 13 -16.67 14.13 12.44
N ILE A 14 -16.14 13.55 11.38
CA ILE A 14 -15.13 12.48 11.46
C ILE A 14 -13.87 13.00 12.16
N SER A 15 -13.38 14.20 11.82
CA SER A 15 -12.26 14.82 12.47
C SER A 15 -12.47 15.03 13.97
N ASN A 16 -13.69 15.39 14.38
CA ASN A 16 -14.01 15.55 15.80
C ASN A 16 -14.11 14.21 16.56
N ILE A 17 -14.60 13.16 15.90
CA ILE A 17 -14.70 11.81 16.48
C ILE A 17 -13.31 11.21 16.67
N VAL A 18 -12.48 11.28 15.64
CA VAL A 18 -11.11 10.74 15.67
C VAL A 18 -10.19 11.62 16.53
N GLY A 19 -10.38 12.94 16.50
CA GLY A 19 -9.57 13.90 17.26
C GLY A 19 -8.07 13.71 16.99
N ASN A 20 -7.29 13.56 18.05
CA ASN A 20 -5.84 13.29 18.02
C ASN A 20 -5.52 11.81 18.28
N ALA A 21 -6.50 10.91 18.21
CA ALA A 21 -6.25 9.49 18.44
C ALA A 21 -5.23 8.97 17.40
N PRO A 22 -4.16 8.28 17.82
CA PRO A 22 -3.18 7.73 16.90
C PRO A 22 -3.77 6.59 16.08
N TYR A 23 -4.79 5.93 16.58
CA TYR A 23 -5.57 4.87 15.90
C TYR A 23 -6.98 4.81 16.45
N MET A 24 -7.94 4.37 15.62
CA MET A 24 -9.33 4.13 16.00
C MET A 24 -9.93 3.07 15.08
N LYS A 25 -10.73 2.16 15.62
CA LYS A 25 -11.41 1.15 14.80
C LYS A 25 -12.42 1.80 13.86
N ILE A 26 -12.42 1.37 12.60
CA ILE A 26 -13.33 1.88 11.56
C ILE A 26 -14.78 1.61 11.98
N GLN A 27 -15.05 0.50 12.66
CA GLN A 27 -16.39 0.16 13.16
C GLN A 27 -16.87 1.18 14.20
N GLU A 28 -16.04 1.60 15.14
CA GLU A 28 -16.37 2.63 16.14
C GLU A 28 -16.72 3.96 15.48
N ILE A 29 -16.00 4.32 14.40
CA ILE A 29 -16.31 5.52 13.64
C ILE A 29 -17.60 5.36 12.86
N ALA A 30 -17.85 4.18 12.28
CA ALA A 30 -19.07 3.90 11.54
C ALA A 30 -20.31 3.92 12.45
N ASP A 31 -20.20 3.45 13.69
CA ASP A 31 -21.28 3.46 14.68
C ASP A 31 -21.59 4.88 15.19
N ALA A 32 -20.57 5.73 15.27
CA ALA A 32 -20.71 7.14 15.67
C ALA A 32 -21.27 8.05 14.54
N ILE A 33 -21.26 7.55 13.29
CA ILE A 33 -21.78 8.24 12.12
C ILE A 33 -22.89 7.35 11.52
N PRO A 34 -24.07 7.88 11.14
CA PRO A 34 -25.13 7.06 10.55
C PRO A 34 -24.78 6.61 9.12
N CYS A 35 -23.77 5.75 8.99
CA CYS A 35 -23.36 5.17 7.73
C CYS A 35 -22.90 3.71 7.93
N ASN A 36 -23.01 2.91 6.88
CA ASN A 36 -22.48 1.55 6.89
C ASN A 36 -20.95 1.56 6.77
N TYR A 37 -20.32 0.45 7.16
CA TYR A 37 -18.85 0.28 7.15
C TYR A 37 -18.20 0.70 5.83
N ALA A 38 -18.75 0.26 4.69
CA ALA A 38 -18.20 0.58 3.36
C ALA A 38 -18.26 2.09 3.02
N LYS A 39 -19.34 2.78 3.44
CA LYS A 39 -19.43 4.24 3.30
C LYS A 39 -18.49 4.96 4.25
N CYS A 40 -18.33 4.43 5.47
CA CYS A 40 -17.37 4.95 6.44
C CYS A 40 -15.95 4.91 5.86
N CYS A 41 -15.51 3.78 5.32
CA CYS A 41 -14.19 3.67 4.66
C CYS A 41 -13.99 4.74 3.58
N LYS A 42 -14.97 4.94 2.67
CA LYS A 42 -14.89 5.98 1.63
C LYS A 42 -14.79 7.40 2.20
N HIS A 43 -15.48 7.67 3.30
CA HIS A 43 -15.37 8.97 3.96
C HIS A 43 -14.01 9.16 4.63
N LEU A 44 -13.47 8.10 5.24
CA LEU A 44 -12.14 8.11 5.86
C LEU A 44 -11.05 8.28 4.81
N GLU A 45 -11.11 7.56 3.68
CA GLU A 45 -10.21 7.75 2.53
C GLU A 45 -10.20 9.22 2.06
N ASN A 46 -11.38 9.82 1.88
CA ASN A 46 -11.48 11.24 1.51
C ASN A 46 -10.89 12.19 2.57
N CYS A 47 -10.97 11.83 3.85
CA CYS A 47 -10.35 12.60 4.92
C CYS A 47 -8.81 12.45 4.89
N ILE A 48 -8.32 11.25 4.62
CA ILE A 48 -6.88 10.96 4.46
C ILE A 48 -6.31 11.73 3.28
N ASP A 49 -6.96 11.67 2.11
CA ASP A 49 -6.56 12.41 0.90
C ASP A 49 -6.50 13.93 1.10
N LYS A 50 -7.28 14.45 2.04
CA LYS A 50 -7.29 15.87 2.42
C LYS A 50 -6.36 16.19 3.58
N GLY A 51 -5.54 15.24 4.04
CA GLY A 51 -4.57 15.43 5.11
C GLY A 51 -5.18 15.66 6.50
N VAL A 52 -6.45 15.32 6.72
CA VAL A 52 -7.16 15.57 7.99
C VAL A 52 -6.49 14.86 9.17
N PHE A 53 -5.92 13.69 8.93
CA PHE A 53 -5.28 12.84 9.94
C PHE A 53 -3.74 12.84 9.87
N GLY A 54 -3.14 13.69 9.02
CA GLY A 54 -1.71 13.76 8.78
C GLY A 54 -1.28 13.08 7.48
N GLU A 55 -0.03 13.33 7.06
CA GLU A 55 0.48 12.88 5.76
C GLU A 55 0.64 11.35 5.65
N ASN A 56 0.86 10.68 6.78
CA ASN A 56 1.07 9.23 6.85
C ASN A 56 -0.16 8.45 7.33
N ALA A 57 -1.34 9.08 7.34
CA ALA A 57 -2.56 8.40 7.75
C ALA A 57 -3.01 7.39 6.68
N TYR A 58 -3.48 6.23 7.11
CA TYR A 58 -4.00 5.18 6.24
C TYR A 58 -5.04 4.32 6.96
N LEU A 59 -5.79 3.53 6.18
CA LEU A 59 -6.69 2.51 6.72
C LEU A 59 -5.98 1.15 6.73
N ASP A 60 -5.83 0.56 7.91
CA ASP A 60 -5.40 -0.83 8.04
C ASP A 60 -6.62 -1.75 7.91
N MET A 61 -6.82 -2.30 6.71
CA MET A 61 -7.96 -3.17 6.43
C MET A 61 -7.83 -4.55 7.09
N ARG A 62 -6.64 -4.94 7.49
CA ARG A 62 -6.39 -6.21 8.19
C ARG A 62 -6.92 -6.16 9.62
N THR A 63 -6.73 -5.04 10.31
CA THR A 63 -7.22 -4.83 11.68
C THR A 63 -8.52 -4.04 11.73
N GLY A 64 -8.99 -3.52 10.59
CA GLY A 64 -10.16 -2.64 10.51
C GLY A 64 -9.97 -1.32 11.25
N THR A 65 -8.77 -0.74 11.18
CA THR A 65 -8.38 0.42 12.00
C THR A 65 -7.94 1.60 11.11
N LEU A 66 -8.37 2.81 11.46
CA LEU A 66 -7.78 4.04 10.96
C LEU A 66 -6.49 4.30 11.75
N VAL A 67 -5.37 4.43 11.07
CA VAL A 67 -4.09 4.85 11.62
C VAL A 67 -3.87 6.32 11.24
N GLY A 68 -3.79 7.18 12.27
CA GLY A 68 -3.56 8.61 12.11
C GLY A 68 -2.10 9.00 12.44
N ARG A 69 -1.93 10.09 13.17
CA ARG A 69 -0.63 10.58 13.62
C ARG A 69 -0.10 9.72 14.77
N GLY A 70 0.60 8.65 14.46
CA GLY A 70 1.23 7.81 15.49
C GLY A 70 1.55 6.41 14.98
N ALA A 71 2.36 5.68 15.73
CA ALA A 71 2.64 4.29 15.44
C ALA A 71 1.37 3.43 15.63
N PRO A 72 1.15 2.39 14.81
CA PRO A 72 0.05 1.46 15.01
C PRO A 72 0.12 0.81 16.40
N PRO A 73 -1.01 0.35 16.97
CA PRO A 73 -0.99 -0.34 18.24
C PRO A 73 -0.10 -1.57 18.14
N SER A 74 1.00 -1.56 18.88
CA SER A 74 1.72 -2.80 19.14
C SER A 74 0.79 -3.69 19.97
N PRO A 75 0.66 -4.98 19.69
CA PRO A 75 -0.01 -5.89 20.60
C PRO A 75 0.69 -5.79 21.96
N GLN A 76 -0.05 -5.47 23.01
CA GLN A 76 0.48 -5.34 24.38
C GLN A 76 1.23 -6.63 24.76
N PRO A 77 2.48 -6.57 25.18
CA PRO A 77 3.14 -7.70 25.79
C PRO A 77 2.65 -7.85 27.24
N ALA A 78 2.18 -9.01 27.59
CA ALA A 78 2.14 -9.45 28.98
C ALA A 78 3.57 -9.47 29.57
N PRO A 79 3.77 -9.22 30.87
CA PRO A 79 5.07 -8.90 31.42
C PRO A 79 6.02 -10.08 31.56
N SER A 80 7.29 -9.81 31.25
CA SER A 80 8.51 -10.48 31.74
C SER A 80 9.03 -11.73 31.05
N ALA A 81 10.15 -11.67 30.40
CA ALA A 81 11.50 -12.10 30.80
C ALA A 81 12.44 -12.29 29.60
N ALA A 82 13.61 -11.65 29.69
CA ALA A 82 14.92 -11.91 29.08
C ALA A 82 15.08 -12.09 27.54
N PRO A 83 16.21 -11.66 26.96
CA PRO A 83 16.39 -11.41 25.53
C PRO A 83 16.58 -12.71 24.76
N LYS A 84 15.63 -13.02 23.89
CA LYS A 84 15.79 -13.99 22.81
C LYS A 84 15.20 -13.42 21.53
N ALA A 85 15.95 -13.60 20.43
CA ALA A 85 15.68 -13.32 19.04
C ALA A 85 14.25 -12.87 18.68
N GLN A 86 14.13 -11.79 17.93
CA GLN A 86 12.90 -11.10 17.55
C GLN A 86 11.88 -12.03 16.87
N PRO A 87 10.69 -12.28 17.47
CA PRO A 87 9.64 -13.09 16.85
C PRO A 87 8.86 -12.36 15.73
N GLY A 88 9.24 -11.12 15.41
CA GLY A 88 8.53 -10.30 14.42
C GLY A 88 8.88 -10.66 12.97
N GLU A 89 10.12 -11.05 12.70
CA GLU A 89 10.60 -11.30 11.35
C GLU A 89 10.07 -12.60 10.76
N ALA A 90 10.07 -13.68 11.52
CA ALA A 90 9.54 -14.98 11.07
C ALA A 90 8.04 -14.92 10.72
N LYS A 91 7.23 -14.21 11.52
CA LYS A 91 5.79 -14.03 11.23
C LYS A 91 5.53 -13.16 10.00
N ALA A 92 6.39 -12.18 9.74
CA ALA A 92 6.28 -11.34 8.56
C ALA A 92 6.65 -12.12 7.29
N GLU A 93 7.68 -12.94 7.31
CA GLU A 93 8.10 -13.79 6.19
C GLU A 93 7.03 -14.82 5.83
N ASP A 94 6.45 -15.49 6.82
CA ASP A 94 5.34 -16.42 6.61
C ASP A 94 4.13 -15.73 5.98
N ASN A 95 3.83 -14.50 6.39
CA ASN A 95 2.74 -13.71 5.85
C ASN A 95 3.01 -13.30 4.39
N TYR A 96 4.24 -12.92 4.04
CA TYR A 96 4.61 -12.57 2.65
C TYR A 96 4.50 -13.78 1.72
N ALA A 97 4.99 -14.93 2.15
CA ALA A 97 4.87 -16.17 1.41
C ALA A 97 3.41 -16.58 1.21
N GLN A 98 2.57 -16.45 2.24
CA GLN A 98 1.14 -16.73 2.15
C GLN A 98 0.44 -15.83 1.12
N ILE A 99 0.76 -14.53 1.11
CA ILE A 99 0.17 -13.57 0.16
C ILE A 99 0.55 -13.91 -1.27
N LEU A 100 1.82 -14.21 -1.54
CA LEU A 100 2.28 -14.62 -2.88
C LEU A 100 1.61 -15.93 -3.33
N ASN A 101 1.46 -16.89 -2.43
CA ASN A 101 0.74 -18.12 -2.72
C ASN A 101 -0.76 -17.89 -3.00
N GLN A 102 -1.39 -16.94 -2.30
CA GLN A 102 -2.78 -16.55 -2.60
C GLN A 102 -2.90 -15.91 -3.99
N LEU A 103 -1.96 -15.04 -4.38
CA LEU A 103 -1.95 -14.45 -5.72
C LEU A 103 -1.80 -15.53 -6.80
N ARG A 104 -0.92 -16.52 -6.60
CA ARG A 104 -0.77 -17.66 -7.53
C ARG A 104 -2.04 -18.49 -7.61
N ALA A 105 -2.63 -18.85 -6.49
CA ALA A 105 -3.88 -19.62 -6.46
C ALA A 105 -5.02 -18.87 -7.15
N LEU A 106 -5.11 -17.55 -7.01
CA LEU A 106 -6.09 -16.73 -7.71
C LEU A 106 -5.80 -16.65 -9.21
N ASN A 107 -4.52 -16.60 -9.61
CA ASN A 107 -4.12 -16.63 -11.00
C ASN A 107 -4.51 -17.96 -11.69
N ASP A 108 -4.35 -19.07 -10.97
CA ASP A 108 -4.75 -20.39 -11.44
C ASP A 108 -6.28 -20.56 -11.51
N ALA A 109 -7.02 -19.87 -10.65
CA ALA A 109 -8.48 -19.96 -10.55
C ALA A 109 -9.21 -19.02 -11.51
N ILE A 110 -8.59 -17.95 -11.99
CA ILE A 110 -9.19 -16.94 -12.85
C ILE A 110 -8.82 -17.25 -14.31
N PRO A 111 -9.78 -17.66 -15.14
CA PRO A 111 -9.52 -17.84 -16.56
C PRO A 111 -9.38 -16.48 -17.26
N GLY A 112 -8.55 -16.43 -18.29
CA GLY A 112 -8.36 -15.23 -19.11
C GLY A 112 -6.94 -14.67 -19.04
N GLU A 113 -6.30 -14.66 -20.21
CA GLU A 113 -4.89 -14.29 -20.36
C GLU A 113 -4.60 -12.87 -19.85
N GLU A 114 -5.50 -11.92 -20.16
CA GLU A 114 -5.33 -10.51 -19.75
C GLU A 114 -5.32 -10.32 -18.23
N MET A 115 -6.24 -10.99 -17.51
CA MET A 115 -6.27 -10.91 -16.06
C MET A 115 -5.10 -11.68 -15.42
N SER A 116 -4.74 -12.82 -15.99
CA SER A 116 -3.59 -13.62 -15.57
C SER A 116 -2.28 -12.82 -15.66
N ASP A 117 -2.09 -12.07 -16.75
CA ASP A 117 -0.93 -11.18 -16.91
C ASP A 117 -0.89 -10.10 -15.84
N LYS A 118 -2.03 -9.47 -15.53
CA LYS A 118 -2.12 -8.45 -14.46
C LYS A 118 -1.80 -9.04 -13.09
N ILE A 119 -2.31 -10.23 -12.79
CA ILE A 119 -2.04 -10.93 -11.51
C ILE A 119 -0.57 -11.32 -11.42
N SER A 120 0.02 -11.85 -12.49
CA SER A 120 1.44 -12.23 -12.55
C SER A 120 2.36 -11.03 -12.34
N ARG A 121 2.04 -9.87 -12.94
CA ARG A 121 2.77 -8.62 -12.70
C ARG A 121 2.63 -8.15 -11.26
N LEU A 122 1.42 -8.21 -10.70
CA LEU A 122 1.16 -7.84 -9.31
C LEU A 122 1.96 -8.72 -8.34
N GLU A 123 2.01 -10.04 -8.59
CA GLU A 123 2.81 -11.00 -7.83
C GLU A 123 4.30 -10.65 -7.90
N ALA A 124 4.84 -10.47 -9.11
CA ALA A 124 6.25 -10.19 -9.32
C ALA A 124 6.70 -8.89 -8.63
N VAL A 125 5.88 -7.83 -8.71
CA VAL A 125 6.17 -6.55 -8.05
C VAL A 125 6.06 -6.69 -6.53
N SER A 126 5.03 -7.38 -6.03
CA SER A 126 4.85 -7.64 -4.59
C SER A 126 6.04 -8.42 -4.02
N ALA A 127 6.53 -9.45 -4.72
CA ALA A 127 7.70 -10.22 -4.30
C ALA A 127 8.96 -9.32 -4.18
N LYS A 128 9.17 -8.39 -5.11
CA LYS A 128 10.27 -7.42 -5.05
C LYS A 128 10.13 -6.45 -3.88
N ILE A 129 8.90 -5.96 -3.60
CA ILE A 129 8.63 -5.09 -2.46
C ILE A 129 8.91 -5.83 -1.15
N PHE A 130 8.50 -7.09 -1.02
CA PHE A 130 8.77 -7.92 0.16
C PHE A 130 10.27 -8.19 0.34
N ALA A 131 11.01 -8.43 -0.77
CA ALA A 131 12.45 -8.57 -0.72
C ALA A 131 13.13 -7.30 -0.20
N GLN A 132 12.67 -6.12 -0.64
CA GLN A 132 13.14 -4.83 -0.12
C GLN A 132 12.80 -4.64 1.37
N ALA A 133 11.60 -5.04 1.79
CA ALA A 133 11.20 -5.00 3.20
C ALA A 133 12.12 -5.84 4.10
N LYS A 134 12.55 -6.98 3.58
CA LYS A 134 13.47 -7.90 4.27
C LYS A 134 14.89 -7.37 4.34
N GLN A 135 15.40 -6.80 3.24
CA GLN A 135 16.76 -6.29 3.14
C GLN A 135 16.94 -4.94 3.85
N ASN A 136 15.90 -4.11 3.86
CA ASN A 136 15.93 -2.73 4.35
C ASN A 136 14.78 -2.49 5.34
N PRO A 137 14.89 -2.95 6.61
CA PRO A 137 13.82 -2.77 7.60
C PRO A 137 13.49 -1.32 7.93
N ASP A 138 14.42 -0.40 7.72
CA ASP A 138 14.24 1.05 7.85
C ASP A 138 13.25 1.63 6.84
N LYS A 139 13.04 0.97 5.69
CA LYS A 139 12.03 1.33 4.68
C LYS A 139 10.62 0.82 5.01
N LEU A 140 10.44 -0.05 6.01
CA LEU A 140 9.14 -0.60 6.41
C LEU A 140 8.04 0.45 6.65
N PRO A 141 8.31 1.61 7.28
CA PRO A 141 7.28 2.66 7.45
C PRO A 141 6.69 3.14 6.12
N GLN A 142 7.50 3.20 5.05
CA GLN A 142 7.06 3.61 3.71
C GLN A 142 6.19 2.54 3.02
N MET A 143 6.31 1.26 3.45
CA MET A 143 5.58 0.13 2.89
C MET A 143 4.29 -0.20 3.64
N ARG A 144 4.06 0.36 4.83
CA ARG A 144 2.89 0.01 5.67
C ARG A 144 1.58 0.15 4.94
N LYS A 145 1.36 1.29 4.26
CA LYS A 145 0.12 1.53 3.50
C LYS A 145 -0.06 0.49 2.38
N PHE A 146 1.04 0.10 1.75
CA PHE A 146 1.03 -0.97 0.75
C PHE A 146 0.63 -2.31 1.36
N MET A 147 1.25 -2.70 2.47
CA MET A 147 1.07 -3.98 3.14
C MET A 147 -0.29 -4.13 3.81
N ASP A 148 -0.77 -3.06 4.44
CA ASP A 148 -1.95 -3.09 5.30
C ASP A 148 -3.23 -2.69 4.56
N TYR A 149 -3.13 -2.02 3.41
CA TYR A 149 -4.28 -1.54 2.67
C TYR A 149 -4.33 -2.00 1.22
N TYR A 150 -3.33 -1.64 0.40
CA TYR A 150 -3.43 -1.89 -1.04
C TYR A 150 -3.42 -3.38 -1.37
N LEU A 151 -2.52 -4.14 -0.77
CA LEU A 151 -2.35 -5.56 -1.04
C LEU A 151 -3.55 -6.40 -0.58
N PRO A 152 -4.06 -6.28 0.67
CA PRO A 152 -5.28 -6.97 1.09
C PRO A 152 -6.51 -6.59 0.27
N THR A 153 -6.62 -5.32 -0.14
CA THR A 153 -7.72 -4.87 -1.00
C THR A 153 -7.64 -5.48 -2.38
N SER A 154 -6.43 -5.58 -2.96
CA SER A 154 -6.21 -6.25 -4.25
C SER A 154 -6.62 -7.73 -4.21
N LEU A 155 -6.20 -8.46 -3.17
CA LEU A 155 -6.61 -9.85 -2.96
C LEU A 155 -8.13 -10.00 -2.84
N LYS A 156 -8.79 -9.09 -2.10
CA LYS A 156 -10.25 -9.09 -2.00
C LYS A 156 -10.95 -8.88 -3.35
N LEU A 157 -10.45 -7.94 -4.16
CA LEU A 157 -11.00 -7.71 -5.50
C LEU A 157 -10.84 -8.92 -6.41
N LEU A 158 -9.67 -9.56 -6.37
CA LEU A 158 -9.40 -10.77 -7.16
C LEU A 158 -10.27 -11.96 -6.72
N ASN A 159 -10.45 -12.15 -5.41
CA ASN A 159 -11.37 -13.17 -4.89
C ASN A 159 -12.80 -12.91 -5.37
N THR A 160 -13.27 -11.66 -5.28
CA THR A 160 -14.60 -11.29 -5.79
C THR A 160 -14.71 -11.54 -7.29
N TYR A 161 -13.67 -11.24 -8.05
CA TYR A 161 -13.66 -11.52 -9.50
C TYR A 161 -13.77 -13.02 -9.78
N ALA A 162 -12.98 -13.86 -9.10
CA ALA A 162 -13.04 -15.30 -9.21
C ALA A 162 -14.43 -15.86 -8.84
N GLU A 163 -15.06 -15.35 -7.78
CA GLU A 163 -16.42 -15.74 -7.40
C GLU A 163 -17.45 -15.38 -8.47
N LEU A 164 -17.38 -14.17 -9.03
CA LEU A 164 -18.29 -13.72 -10.08
C LEU A 164 -18.10 -14.53 -11.37
N ASP A 165 -16.87 -14.90 -11.70
CA ASP A 165 -16.55 -15.72 -12.87
C ASP A 165 -17.07 -17.14 -12.73
N ASN A 166 -16.87 -17.76 -11.56
CA ASN A 166 -17.28 -19.12 -11.25
C ASN A 166 -18.81 -19.29 -11.18
N GLN A 167 -19.59 -18.23 -10.98
CA GLN A 167 -21.06 -18.33 -10.94
C GLN A 167 -21.68 -18.67 -12.29
N GLY A 168 -20.97 -18.44 -13.42
CA GLY A 168 -21.41 -18.78 -14.74
C GLY A 168 -22.71 -18.09 -15.21
N VAL A 169 -23.14 -17.04 -14.51
CA VAL A 169 -24.31 -16.23 -14.83
C VAL A 169 -23.87 -14.91 -15.46
N GLU A 170 -24.26 -14.69 -16.69
CA GLU A 170 -24.03 -13.43 -17.40
C GLU A 170 -25.20 -12.46 -17.14
N GLY A 171 -25.08 -11.69 -16.05
CA GLY A 171 -25.97 -10.56 -15.76
C GLY A 171 -25.25 -9.23 -15.96
N GLU A 172 -25.97 -8.19 -16.35
CA GLU A 172 -25.40 -6.86 -16.58
C GLU A 172 -24.60 -6.34 -15.36
N ASN A 173 -25.10 -6.55 -14.15
CA ASN A 173 -24.40 -6.16 -12.92
C ASN A 173 -23.11 -6.96 -12.67
N ILE A 174 -23.10 -8.24 -13.05
CA ILE A 174 -21.92 -9.13 -12.91
C ILE A 174 -20.85 -8.69 -13.90
N SER A 175 -21.22 -8.52 -15.17
CA SER A 175 -20.32 -8.07 -16.23
C SER A 175 -19.74 -6.67 -15.93
N GLU A 176 -20.55 -5.73 -15.46
CA GLU A 176 -20.07 -4.41 -15.05
C GLU A 176 -19.12 -4.50 -13.87
N SER A 177 -19.42 -5.32 -12.87
CA SER A 177 -18.55 -5.51 -11.70
C SER A 177 -17.21 -6.10 -12.09
N LYS A 178 -17.18 -7.13 -12.93
CA LYS A 178 -15.95 -7.73 -13.48
C LYS A 178 -15.11 -6.67 -14.22
N ARG A 179 -15.71 -5.94 -15.16
CA ARG A 179 -15.04 -4.89 -15.91
C ARG A 179 -14.43 -3.80 -15.00
N ARG A 180 -15.14 -3.40 -13.96
CA ARG A 180 -14.63 -2.42 -12.98
C ARG A 180 -13.45 -2.95 -12.18
N ILE A 181 -13.45 -4.23 -11.84
CA ILE A 181 -12.31 -4.88 -11.17
C ILE A 181 -11.12 -4.91 -12.13
N GLU A 182 -11.29 -5.31 -13.39
CA GLU A 182 -10.24 -5.34 -14.41
C GLU A 182 -9.56 -3.98 -14.59
N GLN A 183 -10.35 -2.91 -14.73
CA GLN A 183 -9.83 -1.54 -14.81
C GLN A 183 -9.09 -1.10 -13.53
N THR A 184 -9.58 -1.54 -12.38
CA THR A 184 -8.93 -1.25 -11.10
C THR A 184 -7.61 -1.99 -11.00
N MET A 185 -7.52 -3.22 -11.50
CA MET A 185 -6.27 -3.99 -11.53
C MET A 185 -5.17 -3.31 -12.36
N ASP A 186 -5.50 -2.69 -13.49
CA ASP A 186 -4.52 -1.89 -14.26
C ASP A 186 -3.93 -0.74 -13.43
N THR A 187 -4.79 -0.08 -12.67
CA THR A 187 -4.37 1.01 -11.77
C THR A 187 -3.51 0.49 -10.62
N LEU A 188 -3.89 -0.67 -10.06
CA LEU A 188 -3.15 -1.29 -8.94
C LEU A 188 -1.76 -1.76 -9.38
N VAL A 189 -1.63 -2.39 -10.54
CA VAL A 189 -0.32 -2.80 -11.09
C VAL A 189 0.60 -1.60 -11.19
N LYS A 190 0.14 -0.51 -11.81
CA LYS A 190 0.91 0.74 -11.91
C LYS A 190 1.26 1.35 -10.55
N ALA A 191 0.31 1.32 -9.61
CA ALA A 191 0.54 1.83 -8.27
C ALA A 191 1.59 1.00 -7.51
N PHE A 192 1.62 -0.32 -7.70
CA PHE A 192 2.61 -1.21 -7.10
C PHE A 192 3.99 -1.00 -7.73
N GLU A 193 4.07 -0.85 -9.04
CA GLU A 193 5.30 -0.49 -9.75
C GLU A 193 5.87 0.83 -9.26
N ASN A 194 5.04 1.86 -9.12
CA ASN A 194 5.42 3.16 -8.56
C ASN A 194 5.87 3.06 -7.09
N GLN A 195 5.23 2.18 -6.30
CA GLN A 195 5.64 1.95 -4.92
C GLN A 195 7.03 1.31 -4.87
N LEU A 196 7.29 0.33 -5.73
CA LEU A 196 8.61 -0.29 -5.84
C LEU A 196 9.68 0.75 -6.25
N ASP A 197 9.41 1.57 -7.26
CA ASP A 197 10.30 2.62 -7.73
C ASP A 197 10.67 3.61 -6.59
N ARG A 198 9.68 4.02 -5.81
CA ARG A 198 9.89 4.90 -4.65
C ARG A 198 10.82 4.31 -3.58
N LEU A 199 10.84 2.97 -3.42
CA LEU A 199 11.73 2.32 -2.47
C LEU A 199 13.20 2.40 -2.89
N PHE A 200 13.46 2.58 -4.19
CA PHE A 200 14.80 2.76 -4.74
C PHE A 200 15.20 4.23 -4.91
N ALA A 201 14.27 5.18 -4.70
CA ALA A 201 14.53 6.60 -4.97
C ALA A 201 15.67 7.16 -4.10
N SER A 202 15.78 6.75 -2.83
CA SER A 202 16.89 7.15 -1.96
C SER A 202 18.22 6.58 -2.44
N ASP A 203 18.24 5.29 -2.81
CA ASP A 203 19.43 4.61 -3.26
C ASP A 203 19.92 5.20 -4.60
N ALA A 204 19.00 5.57 -5.48
CA ALA A 204 19.31 6.23 -6.75
C ALA A 204 19.90 7.64 -6.53
N LEU A 205 19.44 8.37 -5.51
CA LEU A 205 19.98 9.69 -5.17
C LEU A 205 21.41 9.57 -4.64
N ASP A 206 21.69 8.59 -3.77
CA ASP A 206 23.02 8.35 -3.22
C ASP A 206 24.01 7.98 -4.35
N VAL A 207 23.61 7.05 -5.23
CA VAL A 207 24.42 6.66 -6.40
C VAL A 207 24.66 7.85 -7.34
N SER A 208 23.66 8.71 -7.57
CA SER A 208 23.84 9.91 -8.40
C SER A 208 24.85 10.87 -7.79
N THR A 209 24.83 11.04 -6.49
CA THR A 209 25.81 11.87 -5.76
C THR A 209 27.22 11.29 -5.87
N ASP A 210 27.37 9.98 -5.69
CA ASP A 210 28.67 9.30 -5.84
C ASP A 210 29.20 9.41 -7.27
N ILE A 211 28.34 9.30 -8.28
CA ILE A 211 28.72 9.50 -9.69
C ILE A 211 29.24 10.92 -9.92
N ASP A 212 28.52 11.94 -9.42
CA ASP A 212 28.92 13.34 -9.56
C ASP A 212 30.26 13.61 -8.89
N VAL A 213 30.48 13.06 -7.69
CA VAL A 213 31.78 13.17 -6.99
C VAL A 213 32.88 12.50 -7.79
N MET A 214 32.65 11.27 -8.26
CA MET A 214 33.67 10.53 -9.07
C MET A 214 33.95 11.27 -10.37
N GLN A 215 32.97 11.77 -11.10
CA GLN A 215 33.16 12.56 -12.31
C GLN A 215 33.99 13.81 -12.06
N ASN A 216 33.72 14.51 -10.95
CA ASN A 216 34.49 15.70 -10.57
C ASN A 216 35.97 15.34 -10.24
N MET A 217 36.19 14.23 -9.55
CA MET A 217 37.56 13.73 -9.30
C MET A 217 38.29 13.36 -10.59
N LEU A 218 37.62 12.63 -11.48
CA LEU A 218 38.20 12.23 -12.77
C LEU A 218 38.57 13.45 -13.64
N ARG A 219 37.73 14.52 -13.61
CA ARG A 219 38.04 15.78 -14.28
C ARG A 219 39.22 16.49 -13.64
N ALA A 220 39.31 16.51 -12.32
CA ALA A 220 40.38 17.16 -11.57
C ALA A 220 41.71 16.46 -11.83
N ASP A 221 41.70 15.14 -11.99
CA ASP A 221 42.87 14.32 -12.28
C ASP A 221 43.26 14.30 -13.79
N GLY A 222 42.46 14.97 -14.64
CA GLY A 222 42.71 15.05 -16.09
C GLY A 222 42.50 13.71 -16.82
N LEU A 223 41.69 12.81 -16.25
CA LEU A 223 41.42 11.49 -16.79
C LEU A 223 40.20 11.44 -17.71
N THR A 224 39.52 12.57 -17.93
CA THR A 224 38.40 12.71 -18.86
C THR A 224 38.69 13.77 -19.89
N ASP A 225 38.18 13.59 -21.12
CA ASP A 225 38.44 14.49 -22.29
C ASP A 225 37.82 15.89 -22.15
N ASP A 226 37.02 16.15 -21.12
CA ASP A 226 36.38 17.43 -20.79
C ASP A 226 37.27 18.34 -19.91
N ALA A 227 38.56 18.15 -19.87
CA ALA A 227 39.48 19.08 -19.21
C ALA A 227 39.39 20.44 -19.89
N PRO A 228 39.07 21.55 -19.20
CA PRO A 228 39.10 22.86 -19.81
C PRO A 228 40.55 23.15 -20.23
N PHE A 229 40.74 23.36 -21.53
CA PHE A 229 42.00 23.81 -22.08
C PHE A 229 42.43 25.08 -21.32
N LYS A 230 43.43 24.97 -20.44
CA LYS A 230 44.13 26.15 -19.92
C LYS A 230 45.05 26.64 -21.01
N LEU A 231 44.66 27.77 -21.62
CA LEU A 231 45.58 28.61 -22.39
C LEU A 231 46.54 29.30 -21.44
#